data_f7841b1962e9a477c4802983363a34e0
#
_entry.id   f7841b1962e9a477c4802983363a34e0
#
_cell.length_a   1.000
_cell.length_b   1.000
_cell.length_c   1.000
_cell.angle_alpha   90.00
_cell.angle_beta   90.00
_cell.angle_gamma   90.00
#
_symmetry.space_group_name_H-M   'P 1'
#
loop_
_entity.id
_entity.type
_entity.pdbx_description
1 polymer ?
#
loop_
_entity_poly.entity_id
_entity_poly.type
_entity_poly.pdbx_seq_one_letter_code
_entity_poly.pdbx_strand_id
1 'polypeptide(L)'
;DYNIYNITDIFTDNMECYGVQNEKMQGIFDGLKWRYTWDDDMFAKAGGGNLPIFWEVPYKGIGGCNVVLDHLDKMYGKTDLRENLRGEALVLRAWYYFQLVNLYGFPYNYGDPKQNLGVPLKLNSSVKDEKFTRNTVAEVYEQIEKDLLKGCKLLKDHEVEKEYFRIGYIATQAILSRVYLYMENWDKALAYADSVLQVKSALLDLNQFGI
;
A
#
# COMPACT_ATOMS: atom_id res chain seq x y z
N ASP A 1 -8.24 3.28 9.22
CA ASP A 1 -8.00 2.19 8.27
C ASP A 1 -7.16 1.10 8.88
N TYR A 2 -7.87 0.25 9.51
CA TYR A 2 -7.46 -0.54 10.64
C TYR A 2 -6.66 -1.80 10.35
N ASN A 3 -6.37 -2.26 9.12
CA ASN A 3 -6.36 -3.71 9.20
C ASN A 3 -5.43 -4.54 8.32
N ILE A 4 -4.71 -4.00 7.37
CA ILE A 4 -3.74 -4.82 6.65
C ILE A 4 -2.53 -5.12 7.53
N TYR A 5 -2.03 -4.12 8.25
CA TYR A 5 -0.88 -4.30 9.15
C TYR A 5 -1.16 -5.24 10.31
N ASN A 6 -2.31 -5.11 10.97
CA ASN A 6 -2.67 -5.98 12.09
C ASN A 6 -2.88 -7.45 11.68
N ILE A 7 -3.22 -7.70 10.41
CA ILE A 7 -3.39 -9.07 9.92
C ILE A 7 -2.05 -9.69 9.54
N THR A 8 -1.14 -8.91 8.95
CA THR A 8 0.18 -9.42 8.62
C THR A 8 1.05 -9.64 9.84
N ASP A 9 0.93 -8.82 10.88
CA ASP A 9 1.67 -8.99 12.12
C ASP A 9 1.30 -10.28 12.86
N ILE A 10 0.07 -10.75 12.72
CA ILE A 10 -0.39 -12.02 13.30
C ILE A 10 0.34 -13.25 12.73
N PHE A 11 0.89 -13.13 11.51
CA PHE A 11 1.68 -14.17 10.85
C PHE A 11 3.18 -14.10 11.19
N THR A 12 3.58 -13.18 12.05
CA THR A 12 4.98 -12.99 12.44
C THR A 12 5.23 -13.48 13.87
N ASP A 13 6.48 -13.64 14.22
CA ASP A 13 6.95 -13.92 15.56
C ASP A 13 6.92 -12.70 16.49
N ASN A 14 6.46 -11.55 16.00
CA ASN A 14 6.27 -10.34 16.80
C ASN A 14 5.01 -10.38 17.69
N MET A 15 4.14 -11.38 17.51
CA MET A 15 2.91 -11.53 18.29
C MET A 15 2.93 -12.83 19.09
N GLU A 16 2.67 -12.71 20.39
CA GLU A 16 2.51 -13.84 21.30
C GLU A 16 1.12 -13.81 21.93
N CYS A 17 0.51 -14.98 22.10
CA CYS A 17 -0.77 -15.12 22.76
C CYS A 17 -0.57 -15.50 24.24
N TYR A 18 -0.82 -14.57 25.15
CA TYR A 18 -0.72 -14.80 26.59
C TYR A 18 -1.95 -15.48 27.24
N GLY A 19 -2.82 -16.04 26.41
CA GLY A 19 -4.06 -16.70 26.86
C GLY A 19 -5.25 -15.73 26.93
N VAL A 20 -6.41 -16.31 27.21
CA VAL A 20 -7.69 -15.60 27.25
C VAL A 20 -8.07 -15.34 28.72
N GLN A 21 -8.13 -14.05 29.08
CA GLN A 21 -8.38 -13.64 30.46
C GLN A 21 -9.85 -13.26 30.73
N ASN A 22 -10.64 -13.02 29.70
CA ASN A 22 -12.06 -12.65 29.81
C ASN A 22 -12.83 -12.93 28.52
N GLU A 23 -14.16 -12.85 28.54
CA GLU A 23 -15.04 -13.12 27.39
C GLU A 23 -14.76 -12.23 26.17
N LYS A 24 -14.40 -10.98 26.38
CA LYS A 24 -14.06 -10.06 25.28
C LYS A 24 -12.78 -10.51 24.58
N MET A 25 -11.77 -10.92 25.32
CA MET A 25 -10.53 -11.46 24.77
C MET A 25 -10.78 -12.80 24.08
N GLN A 26 -11.69 -13.63 24.62
CA GLN A 26 -12.10 -14.88 23.96
C GLN A 26 -12.68 -14.60 22.58
N GLY A 27 -13.59 -13.63 22.45
CA GLY A 27 -14.17 -13.26 21.16
C GLY A 27 -13.13 -12.76 20.15
N ILE A 28 -12.15 -11.97 20.59
CA ILE A 28 -11.03 -11.53 19.75
C ILE A 28 -10.18 -12.73 19.33
N PHE A 29 -9.81 -13.58 20.28
CA PHE A 29 -9.03 -14.80 20.01
C PHE A 29 -9.74 -15.73 19.03
N ASP A 30 -11.03 -15.97 19.20
CA ASP A 30 -11.82 -16.83 18.31
C ASP A 30 -11.87 -16.31 16.87
N GLY A 31 -11.83 -14.99 16.69
CA GLY A 31 -11.73 -14.36 15.37
C GLY A 31 -10.35 -14.44 14.75
N LEU A 32 -9.31 -14.54 15.54
CA LEU A 32 -7.92 -14.45 15.08
C LEU A 32 -7.17 -15.79 15.10
N LYS A 33 -7.62 -16.76 15.89
CA LYS A 33 -6.92 -18.02 16.15
C LYS A 33 -6.52 -18.78 14.89
N TRP A 34 -7.39 -18.80 13.90
CA TRP A 34 -7.13 -19.51 12.64
C TRP A 34 -5.99 -18.91 11.84
N ARG A 35 -5.80 -17.60 11.92
CA ARG A 35 -4.66 -16.89 11.31
C ARG A 35 -3.39 -17.11 12.13
N TYR A 36 -3.50 -17.02 13.45
CA TYR A 36 -2.38 -17.26 14.37
C TYR A 36 -1.82 -18.68 14.25
N THR A 37 -2.67 -19.66 14.00
CA THR A 37 -2.28 -21.06 13.84
C THR A 37 -1.94 -21.45 12.40
N TRP A 38 -1.96 -20.54 11.45
CA TRP A 38 -1.70 -20.79 10.01
C TRP A 38 -2.60 -21.89 9.44
N ASP A 39 -3.87 -21.90 9.81
CA ASP A 39 -4.84 -22.89 9.34
C ASP A 39 -5.08 -22.73 7.84
N ASP A 40 -5.09 -23.85 7.11
CA ASP A 40 -5.27 -23.87 5.65
C ASP A 40 -6.56 -23.18 5.18
N ASP A 41 -7.60 -23.21 6.02
CA ASP A 41 -8.91 -22.62 5.75
C ASP A 41 -9.21 -21.42 6.69
N MET A 42 -8.15 -20.73 7.09
CA MET A 42 -8.21 -19.64 8.07
C MET A 42 -9.23 -18.55 7.74
N PHE A 43 -9.44 -18.29 6.46
CA PHE A 43 -10.34 -17.21 6.03
C PHE A 43 -11.81 -17.63 6.07
N ALA A 44 -12.14 -18.86 5.70
CA ALA A 44 -13.49 -19.38 5.80
C ALA A 44 -13.89 -19.58 7.27
N LYS A 45 -13.00 -20.15 8.09
CA LYS A 45 -13.22 -20.37 9.52
C LYS A 45 -13.31 -19.10 10.35
N ALA A 46 -12.64 -18.03 9.96
CA ALA A 46 -12.74 -16.72 10.60
C ALA A 46 -14.07 -15.99 10.33
N GLY A 47 -15.05 -16.65 9.73
CA GLY A 47 -16.39 -16.09 9.52
C GLY A 47 -16.50 -15.17 8.33
N GLY A 48 -15.75 -15.41 7.24
CA GLY A 48 -15.98 -14.88 5.88
C GLY A 48 -16.11 -13.36 5.67
N GLY A 49 -16.40 -12.61 6.73
CA GLY A 49 -16.78 -11.20 6.66
C GLY A 49 -15.63 -10.21 6.45
N ASN A 50 -14.38 -10.62 6.61
CA ASN A 50 -13.24 -9.70 6.60
C ASN A 50 -12.40 -9.72 5.31
N LEU A 51 -12.60 -10.67 4.42
CA LEU A 51 -11.85 -10.75 3.15
C LEU A 51 -12.23 -9.67 2.12
N PRO A 52 -13.51 -9.31 1.94
CA PRO A 52 -13.89 -8.27 0.98
C PRO A 52 -13.25 -6.92 1.26
N ILE A 53 -12.96 -6.61 2.53
CA ILE A 53 -12.38 -5.33 2.94
C ILE A 53 -11.00 -5.10 2.30
N PHE A 54 -10.16 -6.15 2.22
CA PHE A 54 -8.81 -6.02 1.63
C PHE A 54 -8.81 -5.93 0.11
N TRP A 55 -9.91 -6.31 -0.53
CA TRP A 55 -10.11 -6.10 -1.96
C TRP A 55 -10.87 -4.81 -2.23
N GLU A 56 -11.99 -4.64 -1.58
CA GLU A 56 -12.94 -3.55 -1.84
C GLU A 56 -12.36 -2.18 -1.45
N VAL A 57 -11.78 -2.06 -0.27
CA VAL A 57 -11.26 -0.77 0.24
C VAL A 57 -10.14 -0.22 -0.62
N PRO A 58 -9.09 -1.00 -0.98
CA PRO A 58 -8.07 -0.49 -1.90
C PRO A 58 -8.63 -0.09 -3.27
N TYR A 59 -9.56 -0.87 -3.85
CA TYR A 59 -10.16 -0.49 -5.13
C TYR A 59 -11.05 0.75 -5.04
N LYS A 60 -11.74 0.99 -3.93
CA LYS A 60 -12.43 2.28 -3.66
C LYS A 60 -11.43 3.43 -3.61
N GLY A 61 -10.28 3.22 -2.94
CA GLY A 61 -9.18 4.20 -2.91
C GLY A 61 -8.61 4.48 -4.30
N ILE A 62 -8.36 3.43 -5.10
CA ILE A 62 -7.93 3.55 -6.51
C ILE A 62 -8.96 4.33 -7.33
N GLY A 63 -10.26 4.04 -7.15
CA GLY A 63 -11.33 4.78 -7.80
C GLY A 63 -11.28 6.28 -7.47
N GLY A 64 -11.11 6.62 -6.19
CA GLY A 64 -10.92 8.02 -5.75
C GLY A 64 -9.71 8.68 -6.38
N CYS A 65 -8.55 8.00 -6.40
CA CYS A 65 -7.34 8.49 -7.07
C CYS A 65 -7.58 8.74 -8.57
N ASN A 66 -8.26 7.80 -9.25
CA ASN A 66 -8.57 7.96 -10.68
C ASN A 66 -9.50 9.15 -10.94
N VAL A 67 -10.51 9.38 -10.08
CA VAL A 67 -11.39 10.57 -10.20
C VAL A 67 -10.55 11.85 -10.10
N VAL A 68 -9.64 11.94 -9.13
CA VAL A 68 -8.73 13.08 -9.01
C VAL A 68 -7.90 13.24 -10.28
N LEU A 69 -7.24 12.18 -10.75
CA LEU A 69 -6.36 12.22 -11.92
C LEU A 69 -7.07 12.62 -13.21
N ASP A 70 -8.31 12.17 -13.42
CA ASP A 70 -9.09 12.44 -14.64
C ASP A 70 -9.70 13.84 -14.67
N HIS A 71 -9.88 14.48 -13.49
CA HIS A 71 -10.58 15.76 -13.39
C HIS A 71 -9.72 16.94 -12.99
N LEU A 72 -8.49 16.72 -12.51
CA LEU A 72 -7.61 17.81 -12.03
C LEU A 72 -7.36 18.90 -13.06
N ASP A 73 -7.24 18.57 -14.35
CA ASP A 73 -6.99 19.55 -15.40
C ASP A 73 -8.15 20.51 -15.65
N LYS A 74 -9.35 20.14 -15.19
CA LYS A 74 -10.55 20.97 -15.28
C LYS A 74 -10.76 21.87 -14.06
N MET A 75 -9.94 21.72 -13.03
CA MET A 75 -10.07 22.48 -11.78
C MET A 75 -9.35 23.81 -11.88
N TYR A 76 -10.00 24.86 -11.40
CA TYR A 76 -9.37 26.17 -11.20
C TYR A 76 -8.47 26.12 -9.97
N GLY A 77 -7.37 26.89 -9.99
CA GLY A 77 -6.49 27.00 -8.84
C GLY A 77 -5.03 27.17 -9.21
N LYS A 78 -4.19 27.25 -8.19
CA LYS A 78 -2.74 27.36 -8.34
C LYS A 78 -2.16 26.09 -8.95
N THR A 79 -1.29 26.23 -9.94
CA THR A 79 -0.64 25.12 -10.65
C THR A 79 0.09 24.18 -9.69
N ASP A 80 0.86 24.75 -8.75
CA ASP A 80 1.64 23.93 -7.79
C ASP A 80 0.74 23.05 -6.92
N LEU A 81 -0.37 23.59 -6.41
CA LEU A 81 -1.31 22.80 -5.63
C LEU A 81 -1.92 21.68 -6.46
N ARG A 82 -2.29 21.97 -7.71
CA ARG A 82 -2.88 20.98 -8.61
C ARG A 82 -1.89 19.85 -8.95
N GLU A 83 -0.65 20.19 -9.29
CA GLU A 83 0.37 19.20 -9.61
C GLU A 83 0.83 18.41 -8.35
N ASN A 84 0.84 19.04 -7.19
CA ASN A 84 1.06 18.37 -5.91
C ASN A 84 -0.04 17.33 -5.64
N LEU A 85 -1.32 17.70 -5.78
CA LEU A 85 -2.45 16.77 -5.64
C LEU A 85 -2.40 15.61 -6.66
N ARG A 86 -1.95 15.90 -7.88
CA ARG A 86 -1.70 14.86 -8.89
C ARG A 86 -0.65 13.87 -8.40
N GLY A 87 0.45 14.39 -7.85
CA GLY A 87 1.51 13.58 -7.24
C GLY A 87 0.99 12.68 -6.13
N GLU A 88 0.22 13.25 -5.19
CA GLU A 88 -0.38 12.47 -4.10
C GLU A 88 -1.31 11.36 -4.61
N ALA A 89 -2.18 11.67 -5.56
CA ALA A 89 -3.11 10.69 -6.13
C ALA A 89 -2.37 9.53 -6.83
N LEU A 90 -1.28 9.81 -7.55
CA LEU A 90 -0.45 8.77 -8.18
C LEU A 90 0.20 7.88 -7.12
N VAL A 91 0.82 8.46 -6.11
CA VAL A 91 1.50 7.70 -5.05
C VAL A 91 0.51 6.84 -4.26
N LEU A 92 -0.65 7.38 -3.90
CA LEU A 92 -1.68 6.62 -3.20
C LEU A 92 -2.23 5.48 -4.06
N ARG A 93 -2.44 5.70 -5.36
CA ARG A 93 -2.89 4.65 -6.28
C ARG A 93 -1.86 3.52 -6.37
N ALA A 94 -0.60 3.86 -6.51
CA ALA A 94 0.50 2.90 -6.51
C ALA A 94 0.56 2.10 -5.20
N TRP A 95 0.39 2.77 -4.07
CA TRP A 95 0.37 2.13 -2.75
C TRP A 95 -0.77 1.12 -2.62
N TYR A 96 -1.98 1.46 -3.07
CA TYR A 96 -3.10 0.52 -3.07
C TYR A 96 -2.84 -0.69 -3.96
N TYR A 97 -2.28 -0.49 -5.16
CA TYR A 97 -1.90 -1.60 -6.03
C TYR A 97 -0.80 -2.47 -5.42
N PHE A 98 0.17 -1.87 -4.75
CA PHE A 98 1.22 -2.59 -4.05
C PHE A 98 0.65 -3.49 -2.94
N GLN A 99 -0.31 -3.00 -2.15
CA GLN A 99 -1.01 -3.81 -1.16
C GLN A 99 -1.77 -4.98 -1.81
N LEU A 100 -2.52 -4.69 -2.87
CA LEU A 100 -3.33 -5.69 -3.56
C LEU A 100 -2.47 -6.79 -4.19
N VAL A 101 -1.40 -6.45 -4.91
CA VAL A 101 -0.57 -7.44 -5.61
C VAL A 101 0.18 -8.34 -4.64
N ASN A 102 0.62 -7.80 -3.50
CA ASN A 102 1.30 -8.60 -2.48
C ASN A 102 0.36 -9.52 -1.69
N LEU A 103 -0.93 -9.18 -1.62
CA LEU A 103 -1.92 -10.01 -0.95
C LEU A 103 -2.55 -11.07 -1.86
N TYR A 104 -2.72 -10.77 -3.15
CA TYR A 104 -3.48 -11.60 -4.09
C TYR A 104 -2.66 -12.15 -5.25
N GLY A 105 -1.43 -11.68 -5.45
CA GLY A 105 -0.49 -12.19 -6.44
C GLY A 105 0.56 -13.10 -5.82
N PHE A 106 1.37 -13.72 -6.67
CA PHE A 106 2.60 -14.36 -6.21
C PHE A 106 3.68 -13.30 -5.90
N PRO A 107 4.66 -13.61 -5.03
CA PRO A 107 5.84 -12.76 -4.87
C PRO A 107 6.50 -12.49 -6.22
N TYR A 108 7.06 -11.27 -6.39
CA TYR A 108 7.61 -10.83 -7.68
C TYR A 108 8.64 -11.80 -8.26
N ASN A 109 9.47 -12.40 -7.42
CA ASN A 109 10.53 -13.33 -7.83
C ASN A 109 10.15 -14.80 -7.74
N TYR A 110 8.88 -15.09 -7.50
CA TYR A 110 8.39 -16.46 -7.57
C TYR A 110 8.07 -16.84 -9.02
N GLY A 111 8.92 -17.69 -9.63
CA GLY A 111 8.76 -18.08 -11.03
C GLY A 111 8.96 -16.90 -12.00
N ASP A 112 8.04 -16.73 -12.95
CA ASP A 112 8.08 -15.64 -13.93
C ASP A 112 6.95 -14.63 -13.66
N PRO A 113 7.26 -13.40 -13.21
CA PRO A 113 6.26 -12.37 -12.94
C PRO A 113 5.47 -11.94 -14.18
N LYS A 114 5.96 -12.22 -15.39
CA LYS A 114 5.25 -11.96 -16.65
C LYS A 114 4.18 -13.01 -16.97
N GLN A 115 4.22 -14.14 -16.30
CA GLN A 115 3.24 -15.22 -16.43
C GLN A 115 2.32 -15.32 -15.20
N ASN A 116 2.84 -14.97 -14.03
CA ASN A 116 2.08 -15.01 -12.81
C ASN A 116 1.00 -13.95 -12.79
N LEU A 117 -0.22 -14.35 -12.42
CA LEU A 117 -1.35 -13.43 -12.33
C LEU A 117 -1.27 -12.56 -11.07
N GLY A 118 -1.28 -11.26 -11.29
CA GLY A 118 -1.41 -10.23 -10.27
C GLY A 118 -2.87 -9.84 -10.01
N VAL A 119 -3.20 -8.56 -10.13
CA VAL A 119 -4.54 -7.99 -9.91
C VAL A 119 -4.98 -7.15 -11.11
N PRO A 120 -6.30 -6.93 -11.31
CA PRO A 120 -6.79 -6.06 -12.38
C PRO A 120 -6.33 -4.62 -12.22
N LEU A 121 -5.87 -3.99 -13.30
CA LEU A 121 -5.53 -2.58 -13.34
C LEU A 121 -6.71 -1.76 -13.84
N LYS A 122 -7.25 -0.89 -13.00
CA LYS A 122 -8.24 0.14 -13.34
C LYS A 122 -7.58 1.51 -13.22
N LEU A 123 -7.31 2.16 -14.35
CA LEU A 123 -6.49 3.38 -14.42
C LEU A 123 -7.29 4.66 -14.77
N ASN A 124 -8.60 4.58 -14.83
CA ASN A 124 -9.51 5.69 -15.09
C ASN A 124 -10.74 5.62 -14.20
N SER A 125 -11.48 6.72 -14.08
CA SER A 125 -12.69 6.84 -13.26
C SER A 125 -13.99 6.40 -13.96
N SER A 126 -13.91 5.88 -15.19
CA SER A 126 -15.07 5.48 -15.96
C SER A 126 -15.89 4.40 -15.24
N VAL A 127 -17.23 4.60 -15.14
CA VAL A 127 -18.18 3.67 -14.54
C VAL A 127 -18.93 2.92 -15.66
N LYS A 128 -18.18 2.34 -16.60
CA LYS A 128 -18.76 1.48 -17.64
C LYS A 128 -18.74 0.04 -17.15
N ASP A 129 -19.68 -0.75 -17.68
CA ASP A 129 -19.70 -2.20 -17.46
C ASP A 129 -18.56 -2.83 -18.30
N GLU A 130 -17.37 -2.85 -17.70
CA GLU A 130 -16.13 -3.38 -18.30
C GLU A 130 -15.78 -4.69 -17.60
N LYS A 131 -15.48 -5.72 -18.39
CA LYS A 131 -14.93 -6.96 -17.85
C LYS A 131 -13.44 -6.81 -17.62
N PHE A 132 -13.03 -6.90 -16.36
CA PHE A 132 -11.62 -6.86 -16.00
C PHE A 132 -11.07 -8.28 -15.87
N THR A 133 -9.89 -8.49 -16.45
CA THR A 133 -9.06 -9.68 -16.22
C THR A 133 -7.91 -9.31 -15.30
N ARG A 134 -7.31 -10.30 -14.66
CA ARG A 134 -6.09 -10.07 -13.88
C ARG A 134 -4.94 -9.74 -14.82
N ASN A 135 -4.23 -8.67 -14.52
CA ASN A 135 -2.95 -8.36 -15.13
C ASN A 135 -1.86 -9.26 -14.53
N THR A 136 -0.73 -9.37 -15.19
CA THR A 136 0.43 -10.08 -14.65
C THR A 136 1.04 -9.31 -13.47
N VAL A 137 1.78 -10.01 -12.62
CA VAL A 137 2.52 -9.39 -11.52
C VAL A 137 3.47 -8.32 -12.06
N ALA A 138 4.17 -8.60 -13.18
CA ALA A 138 5.07 -7.63 -13.83
C ALA A 138 4.34 -6.37 -14.24
N GLU A 139 3.20 -6.46 -14.95
CA GLU A 139 2.42 -5.30 -15.38
C GLU A 139 1.93 -4.45 -14.21
N VAL A 140 1.54 -5.08 -13.11
CA VAL A 140 1.11 -4.35 -11.90
C VAL A 140 2.29 -3.61 -11.28
N TYR A 141 3.46 -4.24 -11.14
CA TYR A 141 4.65 -3.58 -10.60
C TYR A 141 5.19 -2.49 -11.52
N GLU A 142 5.13 -2.65 -12.84
CA GLU A 142 5.45 -1.60 -13.80
C GLU A 142 4.55 -0.37 -13.62
N GLN A 143 3.26 -0.58 -13.41
CA GLN A 143 2.33 0.52 -13.13
C GLN A 143 2.60 1.19 -11.78
N ILE A 144 2.92 0.41 -10.74
CA ILE A 144 3.31 0.92 -9.42
C ILE A 144 4.57 1.79 -9.55
N GLU A 145 5.62 1.30 -10.20
CA GLU A 145 6.87 2.04 -10.41
C GLU A 145 6.62 3.34 -11.18
N LYS A 146 5.87 3.28 -12.27
CA LYS A 146 5.51 4.45 -13.09
C LYS A 146 4.79 5.52 -12.28
N ASP A 147 3.79 5.14 -11.49
CA ASP A 147 3.01 6.07 -10.68
C ASP A 147 3.87 6.67 -9.55
N LEU A 148 4.70 5.86 -8.89
CA LEU A 148 5.58 6.33 -7.82
C LEU A 148 6.65 7.30 -8.34
N LEU A 149 7.32 6.97 -9.45
CA LEU A 149 8.36 7.83 -10.02
C LEU A 149 7.78 9.18 -10.47
N LYS A 150 6.64 9.16 -11.17
CA LYS A 150 5.97 10.39 -11.60
C LYS A 150 5.45 11.17 -10.39
N GLY A 151 4.83 10.51 -9.44
CA GLY A 151 4.32 11.14 -8.22
C GLY A 151 5.44 11.76 -7.38
N CYS A 152 6.55 11.05 -7.17
CA CYS A 152 7.72 11.54 -6.45
C CYS A 152 8.26 12.85 -7.07
N LYS A 153 8.40 12.86 -8.41
CA LYS A 153 8.85 14.05 -9.14
C LYS A 153 7.90 15.23 -8.94
N LEU A 154 6.59 15.03 -9.12
CA LEU A 154 5.59 16.08 -8.96
C LEU A 154 5.56 16.64 -7.53
N LEU A 155 5.63 15.77 -6.52
CA LEU A 155 5.65 16.15 -5.11
C LEU A 155 6.92 16.94 -4.73
N LYS A 156 8.04 16.71 -5.41
CA LYS A 156 9.27 17.45 -5.22
C LYS A 156 9.27 18.78 -5.95
N ASP A 157 8.85 18.78 -7.22
CA ASP A 157 8.89 19.97 -8.08
C ASP A 157 7.81 21.01 -7.70
N HIS A 158 6.70 20.55 -7.12
CA HIS A 158 5.54 21.36 -6.70
C HIS A 158 5.24 21.18 -5.20
N GLU A 159 6.28 21.30 -4.38
CA GLU A 159 6.13 21.18 -2.94
C GLU A 159 5.24 22.31 -2.40
N VAL A 160 4.25 21.94 -1.57
CA VAL A 160 3.36 22.87 -0.89
C VAL A 160 3.36 22.58 0.61
N GLU A 161 3.12 23.59 1.42
CA GLU A 161 2.87 23.38 2.84
C GLU A 161 1.64 22.51 3.04
N LYS A 162 1.77 21.44 3.83
CA LYS A 162 0.70 20.49 4.09
C LYS A 162 0.83 19.84 5.45
N GLU A 163 -0.29 19.32 5.90
CA GLU A 163 -0.35 18.54 7.13
C GLU A 163 0.57 17.31 7.06
N TYR A 164 1.20 16.96 8.17
CA TYR A 164 2.19 15.88 8.25
C TYR A 164 1.63 14.48 7.91
N PHE A 165 0.29 14.30 7.94
CA PHE A 165 -0.36 13.05 7.53
C PHE A 165 -0.54 12.91 6.01
N ARG A 166 -0.28 13.99 5.23
CA ARG A 166 -0.34 13.93 3.76
C ARG A 166 1.01 13.48 3.22
N ILE A 167 0.96 12.69 2.13
CA ILE A 167 2.17 12.13 1.56
C ILE A 167 3.03 13.19 0.87
N GLY A 168 4.34 13.16 1.13
CA GLY A 168 5.33 14.00 0.49
C GLY A 168 6.35 13.20 -0.32
N TYR A 169 7.29 13.89 -0.98
CA TYR A 169 8.30 13.22 -1.81
C TYR A 169 9.23 12.29 -1.01
N ILE A 170 9.59 12.66 0.21
CA ILE A 170 10.44 11.81 1.09
C ILE A 170 9.75 10.48 1.42
N ALA A 171 8.47 10.54 1.81
CA ALA A 171 7.69 9.34 2.07
C ALA A 171 7.53 8.49 0.79
N THR A 172 7.42 9.13 -0.37
CA THR A 172 7.37 8.43 -1.67
C THR A 172 8.68 7.72 -1.99
N GLN A 173 9.83 8.33 -1.68
CA GLN A 173 11.13 7.67 -1.80
C GLN A 173 11.26 6.45 -0.89
N ALA A 174 10.75 6.52 0.34
CA ALA A 174 10.70 5.37 1.24
C ALA A 174 9.82 4.23 0.69
N ILE A 175 8.68 4.57 0.06
CA ILE A 175 7.83 3.58 -0.62
C ILE A 175 8.56 2.97 -1.83
N LEU A 176 9.26 3.78 -2.64
CA LEU A 176 10.06 3.29 -3.77
C LEU A 176 11.14 2.30 -3.30
N SER A 177 11.86 2.64 -2.23
CA SER A 177 12.84 1.72 -1.63
C SER A 177 12.19 0.38 -1.28
N ARG A 178 11.03 0.39 -0.63
CA ARG A 178 10.30 -0.82 -0.27
C ARG A 178 9.82 -1.61 -1.50
N VAL A 179 9.29 -0.95 -2.51
CA VAL A 179 8.85 -1.62 -3.75
C VAL A 179 10.02 -2.30 -4.44
N TYR A 180 11.16 -1.64 -4.56
CA TYR A 180 12.37 -2.23 -5.15
C TYR A 180 12.94 -3.37 -4.29
N LEU A 181 12.81 -3.30 -2.97
CA LEU A 181 13.17 -4.40 -2.08
C LEU A 181 12.34 -5.66 -2.39
N TYR A 182 11.04 -5.51 -2.59
CA TYR A 182 10.14 -6.61 -2.96
C TYR A 182 10.39 -7.16 -4.38
N MET A 183 10.96 -6.33 -5.26
CA MET A 183 11.41 -6.74 -6.59
C MET A 183 12.84 -7.35 -6.58
N GLU A 184 13.51 -7.41 -5.41
CA GLU A 184 14.93 -7.75 -5.25
C GLU A 184 15.87 -6.88 -6.11
N ASN A 185 15.46 -5.67 -6.42
CA ASN A 185 16.31 -4.67 -7.05
C ASN A 185 17.10 -3.91 -5.97
N TRP A 186 18.11 -4.56 -5.44
CA TRP A 186 18.88 -4.11 -4.28
C TRP A 186 19.52 -2.73 -4.49
N ASP A 187 20.06 -2.47 -5.68
CA ASP A 187 20.73 -1.20 -6.00
C ASP A 187 19.76 -0.03 -5.91
N LYS A 188 18.58 -0.15 -6.52
CA LYS A 188 17.55 0.89 -6.44
C LYS A 188 16.97 0.99 -5.02
N ALA A 189 16.76 -0.12 -4.34
CA ALA A 189 16.26 -0.13 -2.98
C ALA A 189 17.20 0.65 -2.05
N LEU A 190 18.52 0.39 -2.14
CA LEU A 190 19.54 1.08 -1.40
C LEU A 190 19.60 2.58 -1.74
N ALA A 191 19.64 2.93 -3.03
CA ALA A 191 19.74 4.32 -3.47
C ALA A 191 18.56 5.17 -2.95
N TYR A 192 17.34 4.65 -2.96
CA TYR A 192 16.17 5.35 -2.42
C TYR A 192 16.17 5.40 -0.89
N ALA A 193 16.62 4.35 -0.21
CA ALA A 193 16.79 4.38 1.24
C ALA A 193 17.79 5.45 1.68
N ASP A 194 18.97 5.50 1.03
CA ASP A 194 19.99 6.51 1.30
C ASP A 194 19.46 7.94 1.05
N SER A 195 18.68 8.13 -0.02
CA SER A 195 18.06 9.42 -0.31
C SER A 195 17.12 9.90 0.81
N VAL A 196 16.39 8.99 1.44
CA VAL A 196 15.55 9.29 2.60
C VAL A 196 16.41 9.64 3.82
N LEU A 197 17.43 8.83 4.11
CA LEU A 197 18.31 9.01 5.28
C LEU A 197 19.12 10.30 5.22
N GLN A 198 19.50 10.75 4.03
CA GLN A 198 20.17 12.05 3.84
C GLN A 198 19.32 13.24 4.28
N VAL A 199 17.98 13.12 4.19
CA VAL A 199 17.06 14.20 4.58
C VAL A 199 16.53 14.02 5.98
N LYS A 200 16.25 12.78 6.38
CA LYS A 200 15.64 12.46 7.68
C LYS A 200 16.24 11.17 8.25
N SER A 201 17.30 11.31 9.02
CA SER A 201 17.98 10.19 9.68
C SER A 201 17.69 10.08 11.19
N ALA A 202 17.09 11.12 11.79
CA ALA A 202 16.81 11.12 13.22
C ALA A 202 15.72 10.10 13.55
N LEU A 203 16.04 9.21 14.48
CA LEU A 203 15.07 8.28 15.08
C LEU A 203 14.35 8.95 16.25
N LEU A 204 13.14 8.47 16.53
CA LEU A 204 12.40 8.88 17.71
C LEU A 204 13.10 8.30 18.96
N ASP A 205 13.55 9.17 19.85
CA ASP A 205 14.13 8.74 21.12
C ASP A 205 13.02 8.44 22.12
N LEU A 206 12.72 7.15 22.32
CA LEU A 206 11.68 6.70 23.22
C LEU A 206 11.99 7.03 24.69
N ASN A 207 13.25 7.28 25.08
CA ASN A 207 13.60 7.67 26.44
C ASN A 207 13.10 9.07 26.82
N GLN A 208 12.72 9.89 25.82
CA GLN A 208 12.14 11.21 26.05
C GLN A 208 10.65 11.18 26.38
N PHE A 209 10.00 10.05 26.13
CA PHE A 209 8.60 9.82 26.55
C PHE A 209 8.67 9.11 27.88
N GLY A 210 8.64 9.85 29.01
CA GLY A 210 8.66 9.28 30.36
C GLY A 210 7.57 8.22 30.51
N ILE A 211 7.96 6.95 30.38
CA ILE A 211 7.16 5.76 30.67
C ILE A 211 7.54 5.31 32.07
#